data_6cd5b709c58f59102b5f9ad11ad0d151
#
_entry.id   6cd5b709c58f59102b5f9ad11ad0d151
#
_cell.length_a   1.000
_cell.length_b   1.000
_cell.length_c   1.000
_cell.angle_alpha   90.00
_cell.angle_beta   90.00
_cell.angle_gamma   90.00
#
_symmetry.space_group_name_H-M   'P 1'
#
loop_
_entity.id
_entity.type
_entity.pdbx_description
1 polymer ?
#
loop_
_entity_poly.entity_id
_entity_poly.type
_entity_poly.pdbx_seq_one_letter_code
_entity_poly.pdbx_strand_id
1 'polypeptide(L)'
;MIDVHSHILPGGDDGAASMKESLQMLSIARRQGITDVFATSHYSRAFPNKNPEKLRQLRDELMRRANRPVKGPDGKVKHRQQIQIWTGQEIFYSNSVIRLLEEDKLLTLADSNYVLIEFMPAVPYSEICTAVQNLSRAFRER
;
A
#
# COMPACT_ATOMS: atom_id res chain seq x y z
N MET A 1 1.92 5.29 15.69
CA MET A 1 0.62 5.12 15.01
C MET A 1 0.87 4.43 13.69
N ILE A 2 -0.05 3.58 13.24
CA ILE A 2 0.05 2.85 11.96
C ILE A 2 -1.04 3.38 11.03
N ASP A 3 -0.66 3.71 9.79
CA ASP A 3 -1.58 4.03 8.69
C ASP A 3 -1.68 2.80 7.78
N VAL A 4 -2.84 2.17 7.75
CA VAL A 4 -3.05 0.89 7.05
C VAL A 4 -3.53 1.04 5.60
N HIS A 5 -3.79 2.28 5.15
CA HIS A 5 -4.29 2.56 3.82
C HIS A 5 -3.78 3.91 3.30
N SER A 6 -2.87 3.90 2.33
CA SER A 6 -2.28 5.12 1.79
C SER A 6 -1.76 4.94 0.36
N HIS A 7 -2.02 5.91 -0.51
CA HIS A 7 -1.58 5.94 -1.92
C HIS A 7 -0.29 6.75 -2.05
N ILE A 8 0.75 6.33 -1.33
CA ILE A 8 2.02 7.07 -1.23
C ILE A 8 3.07 6.68 -2.27
N LEU A 9 2.87 5.62 -3.05
CA LEU A 9 3.85 5.23 -4.07
C LEU A 9 3.79 6.19 -5.27
N PRO A 10 4.95 6.68 -5.73
CA PRO A 10 4.99 7.72 -6.75
C PRO A 10 4.50 7.21 -8.11
N GLY A 11 3.55 7.93 -8.72
CA GLY A 11 3.01 7.64 -10.05
C GLY A 11 2.34 6.26 -10.15
N GLY A 12 1.88 5.76 -9.01
CA GLY A 12 1.23 4.46 -8.92
C GLY A 12 -0.22 4.46 -9.38
N ASP A 13 -0.96 5.47 -9.00
CA ASP A 13 -2.41 5.62 -9.17
C ASP A 13 -2.81 7.10 -9.04
N ASP A 14 -3.95 7.39 -8.47
CA ASP A 14 -4.46 8.73 -8.20
C ASP A 14 -3.89 9.39 -6.93
N GLY A 15 -2.97 8.70 -6.23
CA GLY A 15 -2.27 9.23 -5.07
C GLY A 15 -1.09 10.14 -5.43
N ALA A 16 0.07 9.89 -4.82
CA ALA A 16 1.27 10.70 -5.04
C ALA A 16 1.73 10.68 -6.50
N ALA A 17 1.72 11.83 -7.18
CA ALA A 17 2.14 11.93 -8.57
C ALA A 17 3.66 11.80 -8.77
N SER A 18 4.44 12.02 -7.71
CA SER A 18 5.90 12.03 -7.78
C SER A 18 6.57 11.58 -6.48
N MET A 19 7.83 11.17 -6.57
CA MET A 19 8.68 10.87 -5.41
C MET A 19 8.77 12.06 -4.43
N LYS A 20 8.77 13.28 -4.94
CA LYS A 20 8.79 14.49 -4.11
C LYS A 20 7.51 14.58 -3.26
N GLU A 21 6.38 14.34 -3.86
CA GLU A 21 5.08 14.37 -3.18
C GLU A 21 4.96 13.24 -2.17
N SER A 22 5.35 12.01 -2.52
CA SER A 22 5.44 10.88 -1.59
C SER A 22 6.27 11.22 -0.34
N LEU A 23 7.44 11.85 -0.53
CA LEU A 23 8.29 12.28 0.58
C LEU A 23 7.65 13.39 1.43
N GLN A 24 6.87 14.29 0.84
CA GLN A 24 6.10 15.30 1.56
C GLN A 24 5.00 14.65 2.41
N MET A 25 4.23 13.71 1.85
CA MET A 25 3.21 12.94 2.58
C MET A 25 3.82 12.22 3.78
N LEU A 26 4.95 11.51 3.60
CA LEU A 26 5.64 10.83 4.70
C LEU A 26 6.20 11.82 5.75
N SER A 27 6.60 13.03 5.33
CA SER A 27 7.03 14.06 6.27
C SER A 27 5.87 14.57 7.13
N ILE A 28 4.67 14.65 6.57
CA ILE A 28 3.44 15.00 7.30
C ILE A 28 3.08 13.86 8.27
N ALA A 29 3.06 12.63 7.79
CA ALA A 29 2.77 11.44 8.58
C ALA A 29 3.68 11.36 9.84
N ARG A 30 4.99 11.56 9.67
CA ARG A 30 5.93 11.61 10.81
C ARG A 30 5.57 12.67 11.85
N ARG A 31 5.22 13.88 11.41
CA ARG A 31 4.82 14.96 12.34
C ARG A 31 3.56 14.62 13.13
N GLN A 32 2.73 13.75 12.59
CA GLN A 32 1.53 13.22 13.24
C GLN A 32 1.80 11.97 14.10
N GLY A 33 3.06 11.53 14.20
CA GLY A 33 3.45 10.38 15.00
C GLY A 33 3.19 9.03 14.32
N ILE A 34 3.02 9.02 12.99
CA ILE A 34 2.90 7.77 12.21
C ILE A 34 4.31 7.20 12.04
N THR A 35 4.47 5.93 12.39
CA THR A 35 5.73 5.17 12.32
C THR A 35 5.72 4.15 11.20
N ASP A 36 4.55 3.66 10.83
CA ASP A 36 4.33 2.61 9.86
C ASP A 36 3.23 3.03 8.88
N VAL A 37 3.47 2.85 7.58
CA VAL A 37 2.53 3.18 6.52
C VAL A 37 2.41 2.00 5.56
N PHE A 38 1.18 1.61 5.24
CA PHE A 38 0.91 0.65 4.18
C PHE A 38 0.69 1.39 2.87
N ALA A 39 1.55 1.12 1.91
CA ALA A 39 1.43 1.62 0.54
C ALA A 39 0.49 0.70 -0.25
N THR A 40 -0.75 1.12 -0.38
CA THR A 40 -1.87 0.33 -0.92
C THR A 40 -2.39 0.89 -2.23
N SER A 41 -1.52 0.99 -3.23
CA SER A 41 -1.91 1.46 -4.56
C SER A 41 -3.05 0.63 -5.14
N HIS A 42 -3.96 1.29 -5.86
CA HIS A 42 -5.09 0.62 -6.52
C HIS A 42 -4.68 -0.52 -7.45
N TYR A 43 -5.47 -1.59 -7.42
CA TYR A 43 -5.56 -2.58 -8.47
C TYR A 43 -7.00 -2.67 -8.96
N SER A 44 -7.25 -2.12 -10.14
CA SER A 44 -8.57 -2.08 -10.79
C SER A 44 -8.45 -2.04 -12.30
N ARG A 45 -9.58 -1.99 -13.02
CA ARG A 45 -9.56 -1.79 -14.48
C ARG A 45 -8.86 -0.49 -14.91
N ALA A 46 -8.98 0.58 -14.11
CA ALA A 46 -8.31 1.85 -14.38
C ALA A 46 -6.79 1.76 -14.12
N PHE A 47 -6.37 0.89 -13.20
CA PHE A 47 -4.99 0.71 -12.79
C PHE A 47 -4.55 -0.78 -12.87
N PRO A 48 -4.60 -1.43 -14.07
CA PRO A 48 -4.44 -2.88 -14.18
C PRO A 48 -2.99 -3.37 -14.06
N ASN A 49 -2.01 -2.51 -14.30
CA ASN A 49 -0.61 -2.91 -14.50
C ASN A 49 0.26 -2.67 -13.26
N LYS A 50 -0.18 -3.17 -12.11
CA LYS A 50 0.61 -3.09 -10.89
C LYS A 50 1.31 -4.42 -10.64
N ASN A 51 2.45 -4.62 -11.31
CA ASN A 51 3.33 -5.74 -11.02
C ASN A 51 3.79 -5.65 -9.55
N PRO A 52 3.54 -6.69 -8.73
CA PRO A 52 3.93 -6.73 -7.31
C PRO A 52 5.40 -6.38 -7.08
N GLU A 53 6.30 -6.92 -7.89
CA GLU A 53 7.73 -6.65 -7.78
C GLU A 53 8.07 -5.18 -8.01
N LYS A 54 7.44 -4.54 -8.98
CA LYS A 54 7.62 -3.10 -9.23
C LYS A 54 7.13 -2.25 -8.06
N LEU A 55 6.03 -2.63 -7.43
CA LEU A 55 5.52 -1.94 -6.24
C LEU A 55 6.49 -2.07 -5.06
N ARG A 56 7.08 -3.27 -4.85
CA ARG A 56 8.12 -3.50 -3.84
C ARG A 56 9.35 -2.64 -4.10
N GLN A 57 9.83 -2.57 -5.33
CA GLN A 57 10.97 -1.72 -5.71
C GLN A 57 10.70 -0.23 -5.46
N LEU A 58 9.52 0.26 -5.81
CA LEU A 58 9.11 1.64 -5.55
C LEU A 58 9.04 1.92 -4.03
N ARG A 59 8.50 0.99 -3.25
CA ARG A 59 8.46 1.07 -1.79
C ARG A 59 9.87 1.16 -1.21
N ASP A 60 10.77 0.30 -1.64
CA ASP A 60 12.15 0.26 -1.14
C ASP A 60 12.89 1.55 -1.44
N GLU A 61 12.74 2.07 -2.66
CA GLU A 61 13.34 3.35 -3.05
C GLU A 61 12.76 4.52 -2.24
N LEU A 62 11.43 4.56 -2.06
CA LEU A 62 10.78 5.58 -1.27
C LEU A 62 11.24 5.50 0.20
N MET A 63 11.25 4.32 0.80
CA MET A 63 11.68 4.10 2.18
C MET A 63 13.14 4.49 2.38
N ARG A 64 14.02 4.11 1.46
CA ARG A 64 15.44 4.49 1.48
C ARG A 64 15.62 6.01 1.46
N ARG A 65 14.89 6.72 0.60
CA ARG A 65 14.96 8.20 0.53
C ARG A 65 14.35 8.86 1.76
N ALA A 66 13.21 8.37 2.23
CA ALA A 66 12.52 8.90 3.39
C ALA A 66 13.38 8.84 4.65
N ASN A 67 14.15 7.77 4.82
CA ASN A 67 14.94 7.50 6.02
C ASN A 67 16.39 8.02 5.96
N ARG A 68 16.75 8.73 4.88
CA ARG A 68 18.08 9.34 4.79
C ARG A 68 18.30 10.37 5.89
N PRO A 69 19.49 10.37 6.52
CA PRO A 69 19.89 11.45 7.40
C PRO A 69 19.89 12.79 6.65
N VAL A 70 19.53 13.85 7.32
CA VAL A 70 19.56 15.21 6.75
C VAL A 70 20.65 16.05 7.43
N LYS A 71 21.32 16.90 6.64
CA LYS A 71 22.21 17.91 7.19
C LYS A 71 21.40 19.10 7.65
N GLY A 72 21.57 19.50 8.90
CA GLY A 72 21.04 20.75 9.43
C GLY A 72 21.76 21.98 8.87
N PRO A 73 21.25 23.19 9.12
CA PRO A 73 21.91 24.44 8.73
C PRO A 73 23.31 24.60 9.35
N ASP A 74 23.53 23.95 10.48
CA ASP A 74 24.83 23.90 11.22
C ASP A 74 25.79 22.84 10.64
N GLY A 75 25.47 22.21 9.51
CA GLY A 75 26.25 21.16 8.88
C GLY A 75 26.21 19.80 9.60
N LYS A 76 25.57 19.71 10.77
CA LYS A 76 25.47 18.47 11.53
C LYS A 76 24.44 17.53 10.94
N VAL A 77 24.74 16.24 10.96
CA VAL A 77 23.82 15.20 10.54
C VAL A 77 22.73 15.03 11.61
N LYS A 78 21.46 15.19 11.20
CA LYS A 78 20.30 14.93 12.04
C LYS A 78 19.62 13.66 11.56
N HIS A 79 19.43 12.72 12.47
CA HIS A 79 18.63 11.52 12.23
C HIS A 79 17.16 11.86 12.47
N ARG A 80 16.33 11.56 11.47
CA ARG A 80 14.87 11.64 11.60
C ARG A 80 14.35 10.35 12.24
N GLN A 81 13.19 10.43 12.87
CA GLN A 81 12.45 9.22 13.23
C GLN A 81 12.28 8.37 11.96
N GLN A 82 12.65 7.11 12.05
CA GLN A 82 12.47 6.17 10.93
C GLN A 82 10.98 5.95 10.68
N ILE A 83 10.61 5.75 9.41
CA ILE A 83 9.28 5.35 9.02
C ILE A 83 9.37 4.05 8.24
N GLN A 84 8.59 3.06 8.64
CA GLN A 84 8.47 1.79 7.95
C GLN A 84 7.39 1.91 6.88
N ILE A 85 7.67 1.40 5.68
CA ILE A 85 6.69 1.33 4.60
C ILE A 85 6.48 -0.13 4.24
N TRP A 86 5.25 -0.57 4.39
CA TRP A 86 4.80 -1.91 4.04
C TRP A 86 4.14 -1.90 2.67
N THR A 87 4.25 -2.98 1.91
CA THR A 87 3.51 -3.11 0.65
C THR A 87 2.14 -3.70 0.87
N GLY A 88 1.22 -3.31 0.00
CA GLY A 88 -0.12 -3.87 -0.14
C GLY A 88 -0.73 -3.36 -1.42
N GLN A 89 -1.98 -3.76 -1.68
CA GLN A 89 -2.80 -3.19 -2.75
C GLN A 89 -4.21 -2.99 -2.25
N GLU A 90 -4.86 -1.92 -2.68
CA GLU A 90 -6.30 -1.77 -2.62
C GLU A 90 -6.89 -2.43 -3.86
N ILE A 91 -7.48 -3.60 -3.65
CA ILE A 91 -7.90 -4.48 -4.74
C ILE A 91 -9.39 -4.28 -4.99
N PHE A 92 -9.75 -3.76 -6.16
CA PHE A 92 -11.14 -3.72 -6.58
C PHE A 92 -11.68 -5.14 -6.79
N TYR A 93 -12.72 -5.50 -6.06
CA TYR A 93 -13.25 -6.86 -6.05
C TYR A 93 -13.73 -7.30 -7.42
N SER A 94 -13.34 -8.50 -7.81
CA SER A 94 -13.82 -9.23 -8.98
C SER A 94 -13.69 -10.73 -8.74
N ASN A 95 -14.38 -11.53 -9.54
CA ASN A 95 -14.35 -12.99 -9.45
C ASN A 95 -12.95 -13.60 -9.68
N SER A 96 -12.02 -12.83 -10.23
CA SER A 96 -10.65 -13.28 -10.47
C SER A 96 -9.68 -13.02 -9.30
N VAL A 97 -10.10 -12.27 -8.29
CA VAL A 97 -9.20 -11.83 -7.20
C VAL A 97 -8.56 -13.00 -6.47
N ILE A 98 -9.33 -14.02 -6.11
CA ILE A 98 -8.80 -15.21 -5.41
C ILE A 98 -7.70 -15.88 -6.23
N ARG A 99 -7.96 -16.16 -7.51
CA ARG A 99 -6.98 -16.77 -8.42
C ARG A 99 -5.74 -15.91 -8.59
N LEU A 100 -5.89 -14.59 -8.71
CA LEU A 100 -4.75 -13.67 -8.85
C LEU A 100 -3.89 -13.62 -7.58
N LEU A 101 -4.50 -13.75 -6.40
CA LEU A 101 -3.79 -13.86 -5.13
C LEU A 101 -3.04 -15.22 -5.02
N GLU A 102 -3.65 -16.30 -5.49
CA GLU A 102 -3.02 -17.64 -5.53
C GLU A 102 -1.83 -17.71 -6.50
N GLU A 103 -1.90 -16.92 -7.57
CA GLU A 103 -0.83 -16.82 -8.57
C GLU A 103 0.24 -15.75 -8.21
N ASP A 104 0.22 -15.20 -6.99
CA ASP A 104 1.10 -14.12 -6.52
C ASP A 104 1.13 -12.87 -7.44
N LYS A 105 0.02 -12.64 -8.15
CA LYS A 105 -0.15 -11.48 -9.04
C LYS A 105 -0.70 -10.24 -8.34
N LEU A 106 -1.13 -10.39 -7.08
CA LEU A 106 -1.60 -9.32 -6.22
C LEU A 106 -0.85 -9.35 -4.89
N LEU A 107 -0.79 -8.19 -4.22
CA LEU A 107 -0.16 -8.05 -2.91
C LEU A 107 -1.19 -8.12 -1.80
N THR A 108 -0.88 -8.90 -0.78
CA THR A 108 -1.52 -8.80 0.53
C THR A 108 -0.88 -7.68 1.35
N LEU A 109 -1.47 -7.32 2.47
CA LEU A 109 -0.91 -6.30 3.36
C LEU A 109 0.33 -6.86 4.09
N ALA A 110 1.50 -6.32 3.78
CA ALA A 110 2.79 -6.72 4.35
C ALA A 110 3.09 -8.23 4.22
N ASP A 111 2.71 -8.83 3.10
CA ASP A 111 2.85 -10.28 2.83
C ASP A 111 2.16 -11.16 3.90
N SER A 112 1.14 -10.64 4.58
CA SER A 112 0.32 -11.34 5.58
C SER A 112 -0.92 -12.00 4.95
N ASN A 113 -1.79 -12.59 5.78
CA ASN A 113 -3.07 -13.15 5.34
C ASN A 113 -4.20 -12.10 5.23
N TYR A 114 -3.87 -10.81 5.24
CA TYR A 114 -4.85 -9.73 5.12
C TYR A 114 -4.79 -9.10 3.74
N VAL A 115 -5.96 -8.84 3.17
CA VAL A 115 -6.14 -8.11 1.91
C VAL A 115 -7.03 -6.91 2.13
N LEU A 116 -6.75 -5.82 1.43
CA LEU A 116 -7.61 -4.64 1.38
C LEU A 116 -8.46 -4.74 0.11
N ILE A 117 -9.77 -4.80 0.27
CA ILE A 117 -10.72 -4.97 -0.83
C ILE A 117 -11.63 -3.74 -0.93
N GLU A 118 -11.70 -3.20 -2.14
CA GLU A 118 -12.60 -2.14 -2.52
C GLU A 118 -13.83 -2.73 -3.25
N PHE A 119 -15.02 -2.20 -2.95
CA PHE A 119 -16.28 -2.52 -3.64
C PHE A 119 -16.88 -1.25 -4.26
N MET A 120 -17.66 -1.42 -5.31
CA MET A 120 -18.47 -0.30 -5.80
C MET A 120 -19.46 0.17 -4.73
N PRO A 121 -19.71 1.48 -4.60
CA PRO A 121 -20.63 2.01 -3.59
C PRO A 121 -22.04 1.44 -3.65
N ALA A 122 -22.49 0.97 -4.83
CA ALA A 122 -23.84 0.43 -5.05
C ALA A 122 -23.94 -1.10 -4.92
N VAL A 123 -22.85 -1.78 -4.50
CA VAL A 123 -22.88 -3.26 -4.33
C VAL A 123 -23.79 -3.62 -3.16
N PRO A 124 -24.74 -4.56 -3.33
CA PRO A 124 -25.57 -5.06 -2.24
C PRO A 124 -24.75 -5.69 -1.13
N TYR A 125 -25.12 -5.43 0.12
CA TYR A 125 -24.42 -5.97 1.30
C TYR A 125 -24.27 -7.50 1.27
N SER A 126 -25.28 -8.22 0.76
CA SER A 126 -25.23 -9.67 0.59
C SER A 126 -24.11 -10.14 -0.34
N GLU A 127 -23.79 -9.37 -1.38
CA GLU A 127 -22.69 -9.68 -2.30
C GLU A 127 -21.33 -9.44 -1.61
N ILE A 128 -21.22 -8.36 -0.82
CA ILE A 128 -20.03 -8.09 0.00
C ILE A 128 -19.78 -9.25 0.98
N CYS A 129 -20.83 -9.69 1.70
CA CYS A 129 -20.72 -10.82 2.62
C CYS A 129 -20.27 -12.10 1.90
N THR A 130 -20.82 -12.39 0.74
CA THR A 130 -20.43 -13.57 -0.06
C THR A 130 -18.97 -13.48 -0.51
N ALA A 131 -18.54 -12.31 -0.98
CA ALA A 131 -17.16 -12.07 -1.39
C ALA A 131 -16.17 -12.27 -0.23
N VAL A 132 -16.47 -11.70 0.95
CA VAL A 132 -15.65 -11.84 2.16
C VAL A 132 -15.58 -13.30 2.63
N GLN A 133 -16.70 -14.04 2.58
CA GLN A 133 -16.73 -15.47 2.92
C GLN A 133 -15.84 -16.30 1.98
N ASN A 134 -15.92 -16.03 0.67
CA ASN A 134 -15.12 -16.73 -0.33
C ASN A 134 -13.61 -16.45 -0.15
N LEU A 135 -13.25 -15.19 0.05
CA LEU A 135 -11.87 -14.80 0.35
C LEU A 135 -11.37 -15.46 1.64
N SER A 136 -12.15 -15.38 2.72
CA SER A 136 -11.78 -15.98 4.02
C SER A 136 -11.59 -17.49 3.92
N ARG A 137 -12.38 -18.20 3.11
CA ARG A 137 -12.21 -19.63 2.86
C ARG A 137 -10.90 -19.92 2.13
N ALA A 138 -10.64 -19.21 1.03
CA ALA A 138 -9.42 -19.36 0.24
C ALA A 138 -8.14 -19.13 1.07
N PHE A 139 -8.17 -18.20 2.04
CA PHE A 139 -7.04 -17.92 2.92
C PHE A 139 -6.87 -18.90 4.10
N ARG A 140 -7.93 -19.63 4.49
CA ARG A 140 -7.83 -20.66 5.54
C ARG A 140 -7.24 -21.96 5.04
N GLU A 141 -7.31 -22.20 3.75
CA GLU A 141 -6.81 -23.42 3.09
C GLU A 141 -5.32 -23.30 2.68
N ARG A 142 -4.70 -22.16 2.96
CA ARG A 142 -3.26 -21.90 2.81
C ARG A 142 -2.52 -22.09 4.13
#